data_80ce43f903ac634a1ddccb496d361220
#
_entry.id   80ce43f903ac634a1ddccb496d361220
#
_cell.length_a   1.000
_cell.length_b   1.000
_cell.length_c   1.000
_cell.angle_alpha   90.00
_cell.angle_beta   90.00
_cell.angle_gamma   90.00
#
_symmetry.space_group_name_H-M   'P 1'
#
loop_
_entity.id
_entity.type
_entity.pdbx_description
1 polymer ?
#
loop_
_entity_poly.entity_id
_entity_poly.type
_entity_poly.pdbx_seq_one_letter_code
_entity_poly.pdbx_strand_id
1 'polypeptide(L)'
;MPDSCLLCRIATGEVKVSELYRDELAVVFDIPESYPWRQAPVHFLAISREHIPSAGHVRDEHGPIVARVLVAIAKVAEQMGVAKTGYRIATNVGDDAGQTEYHLHLHCLGGRKLGAKG
;
A
#
# COMPACT_ATOMS: atom_id res chain seq x y z
N MET A 1 -11.15 -16.26 2.83
CA MET A 1 -10.66 -15.25 1.89
C MET A 1 -11.73 -14.90 0.91
N PRO A 2 -12.10 -13.65 0.80
CA PRO A 2 -13.09 -13.27 -0.20
C PRO A 2 -12.49 -13.33 -1.60
N ASP A 3 -13.07 -14.20 -2.42
CA ASP A 3 -12.63 -14.35 -3.82
C ASP A 3 -12.78 -13.06 -4.61
N SER A 4 -13.69 -12.18 -4.15
CA SER A 4 -13.92 -10.90 -4.80
C SER A 4 -12.90 -9.83 -4.42
N CYS A 5 -11.99 -10.11 -3.47
CA CYS A 5 -11.01 -9.13 -3.04
C CYS A 5 -9.87 -9.03 -4.05
N LEU A 6 -9.82 -7.91 -4.77
CA LEU A 6 -8.78 -7.68 -5.76
C LEU A 6 -7.38 -7.75 -5.13
N LEU A 7 -7.21 -7.14 -3.96
CA LEU A 7 -5.89 -7.11 -3.31
C LEU A 7 -5.46 -8.48 -2.82
N CYS A 8 -6.41 -9.33 -2.39
CA CYS A 8 -6.09 -10.72 -2.08
C CYS A 8 -5.55 -11.43 -3.31
N ARG A 9 -6.16 -11.19 -4.46
CA ARG A 9 -5.77 -11.82 -5.71
C ARG A 9 -4.41 -11.32 -6.21
N ILE A 10 -4.11 -10.06 -5.95
CA ILE A 10 -2.77 -9.52 -6.19
C ILE A 10 -1.76 -10.17 -5.24
N ALA A 11 -2.13 -10.31 -3.97
CA ALA A 11 -1.25 -10.91 -2.97
C ALA A 11 -0.88 -12.35 -3.31
N THR A 12 -1.80 -13.12 -3.90
CA THR A 12 -1.53 -14.49 -4.30
C THR A 12 -0.79 -14.60 -5.64
N GLY A 13 -0.70 -13.49 -6.39
CA GLY A 13 -0.11 -13.49 -7.73
C GLY A 13 -1.08 -13.85 -8.83
N GLU A 14 -2.35 -14.07 -8.50
CA GLU A 14 -3.38 -14.37 -9.50
C GLU A 14 -3.60 -13.20 -10.45
N VAL A 15 -3.60 -11.98 -9.91
CA VAL A 15 -3.70 -10.76 -10.72
C VAL A 15 -2.31 -10.13 -10.78
N LYS A 16 -1.84 -9.87 -12.00
CA LYS A 16 -0.50 -9.34 -12.22
C LYS A 16 -0.49 -7.82 -12.09
N VAL A 17 0.55 -7.31 -11.45
CA VAL A 17 0.79 -5.88 -11.26
C VAL A 17 2.29 -5.62 -11.45
N SER A 18 2.67 -4.34 -11.49
CA SER A 18 4.07 -3.96 -11.53
C SER A 18 4.64 -4.08 -10.12
N GLU A 19 5.06 -5.28 -9.77
CA GLU A 19 5.50 -5.62 -8.42
C GLU A 19 6.90 -5.06 -8.14
N LEU A 20 7.04 -4.39 -7.00
CA LEU A 20 8.30 -3.76 -6.59
C LEU A 20 8.97 -4.53 -5.45
N TYR A 21 8.21 -5.28 -4.67
CA TYR A 21 8.73 -6.01 -3.53
C TYR A 21 7.71 -7.06 -3.09
N ARG A 22 8.21 -8.20 -2.62
CA ARG A 22 7.35 -9.26 -2.09
C ARG A 22 8.12 -10.04 -1.03
N ASP A 23 7.46 -10.33 0.08
CA ASP A 23 7.95 -11.30 1.05
C ASP A 23 6.77 -12.12 1.58
N GLU A 24 6.98 -12.83 2.69
CA GLU A 24 5.96 -13.72 3.24
C GLU A 24 4.72 -12.99 3.75
N LEU A 25 4.84 -11.70 4.10
CA LEU A 25 3.77 -10.96 4.78
C LEU A 25 3.26 -9.77 3.97
N ALA A 26 4.02 -9.27 3.01
CA ALA A 26 3.68 -8.02 2.31
C ALA A 26 4.00 -8.11 0.82
N VAL A 27 3.25 -7.33 0.04
CA VAL A 27 3.52 -7.11 -1.39
C VAL A 27 3.44 -5.62 -1.64
N VAL A 28 4.38 -5.09 -2.44
CA VAL A 28 4.40 -3.69 -2.84
C VAL A 28 4.35 -3.62 -4.35
N PHE A 29 3.48 -2.80 -4.90
CA PHE A 29 3.37 -2.66 -6.35
C PHE A 29 3.12 -1.22 -6.76
N ASP A 30 3.61 -0.88 -7.95
CA ASP A 30 3.51 0.47 -8.50
C ASP A 30 2.10 0.72 -9.03
N ILE A 31 1.68 1.98 -8.95
CA ILE A 31 0.42 2.42 -9.54
C ILE A 31 0.75 2.88 -10.96
N PRO A 32 0.09 2.36 -12.00
CA PRO A 32 0.36 2.79 -13.36
C PRO A 32 0.13 4.29 -13.52
N GLU A 33 1.00 4.93 -14.30
CA GLU A 33 0.89 6.37 -14.57
C GLU A 33 -0.40 6.73 -15.27
N SER A 34 -0.98 5.77 -15.98
CA SER A 34 -2.24 5.96 -16.70
C SER A 34 -3.47 6.01 -15.79
N TYR A 35 -3.33 5.59 -14.53
CA TYR A 35 -4.48 5.59 -13.62
C TYR A 35 -4.81 7.01 -13.19
N PRO A 36 -6.08 7.43 -13.32
CA PRO A 36 -6.46 8.80 -12.98
C PRO A 36 -6.30 9.14 -11.50
N TRP A 37 -6.27 8.14 -10.63
CA TRP A 37 -6.10 8.37 -9.18
C TRP A 37 -4.65 8.31 -8.72
N ARG A 38 -3.70 8.21 -9.64
CA ARG A 38 -2.28 8.39 -9.30
C ARG A 38 -2.04 9.85 -8.96
N GLN A 39 -1.49 10.12 -7.78
CA GLN A 39 -1.45 11.46 -7.20
C GLN A 39 -0.07 12.08 -7.13
N ALA A 40 0.98 11.36 -7.47
CA ALA A 40 2.34 11.86 -7.34
C ALA A 40 3.26 11.17 -8.34
N PRO A 41 4.44 11.75 -8.63
CA PRO A 41 5.43 11.10 -9.51
C PRO A 41 5.83 9.72 -9.02
N VAL A 42 5.93 9.55 -7.69
CA VAL A 42 6.08 8.23 -7.07
C VAL A 42 4.81 7.96 -6.29
N HIS A 43 4.11 6.91 -6.66
CA HIS A 43 2.89 6.49 -5.98
C HIS A 43 2.77 4.98 -6.08
N PHE A 44 3.01 4.29 -4.96
CA PHE A 44 2.89 2.83 -4.93
C PHE A 44 2.03 2.42 -3.73
N LEU A 45 1.57 1.18 -3.75
CA LEU A 45 0.77 0.58 -2.69
C LEU A 45 1.54 -0.55 -2.03
N ALA A 46 1.43 -0.63 -0.71
CA ALA A 46 1.90 -1.77 0.05
C ALA A 46 0.70 -2.44 0.69
N ILE A 47 0.58 -3.74 0.52
CA ILE A 47 -0.56 -4.50 1.04
C ILE A 47 -0.07 -5.63 1.92
N SER A 48 -0.93 -6.03 2.87
CA SER A 48 -0.72 -7.26 3.63
C SER A 48 -1.14 -8.45 2.76
N ARG A 49 -0.42 -9.56 2.89
CA ARG A 49 -0.83 -10.78 2.17
C ARG A 49 -2.02 -11.43 2.86
N GLU A 50 -2.08 -11.33 4.19
CA GLU A 50 -3.28 -11.75 4.92
C GLU A 50 -4.37 -10.70 4.71
N HIS A 51 -5.61 -11.16 4.56
CA HIS A 51 -6.75 -10.26 4.39
C HIS A 51 -7.12 -9.62 5.72
N ILE A 52 -6.78 -8.35 5.88
CA ILE A 52 -7.22 -7.51 7.00
C ILE A 52 -8.01 -6.38 6.35
N PRO A 53 -9.29 -6.19 6.72
CA PRO A 53 -10.13 -5.24 5.96
C PRO A 53 -9.63 -3.79 5.95
N SER A 54 -8.99 -3.33 7.04
CA SER A 54 -8.48 -1.96 7.11
C SER A 54 -7.54 -1.81 8.30
N ALA A 55 -6.90 -0.66 8.42
CA ALA A 55 -6.08 -0.35 9.59
C ALA A 55 -6.91 -0.37 10.88
N GLY A 56 -8.21 -0.07 10.77
CA GLY A 56 -9.12 -0.13 11.93
C GLY A 56 -9.41 -1.55 12.40
N HIS A 57 -9.06 -2.55 11.62
CA HIS A 57 -9.26 -3.97 11.95
C HIS A 57 -7.98 -4.65 12.41
N VAL A 58 -6.89 -3.91 12.51
CA VAL A 58 -5.61 -4.46 12.99
C VAL A 58 -5.75 -4.75 14.48
N ARG A 59 -5.26 -5.92 14.90
CA ARG A 59 -5.25 -6.37 16.29
C ARG A 59 -3.81 -6.64 16.72
N ASP A 60 -3.60 -6.92 17.99
CA ASP A 60 -2.26 -7.14 18.55
C ASP A 60 -1.51 -8.23 17.79
N GLU A 61 -2.18 -9.30 17.42
CA GLU A 61 -1.54 -10.41 16.69
C GLU A 61 -1.09 -10.02 15.29
N HIS A 62 -1.59 -8.91 14.74
CA HIS A 62 -1.19 -8.43 13.42
C HIS A 62 0.07 -7.56 13.46
N GLY A 63 0.65 -7.34 14.65
CA GLY A 63 1.84 -6.49 14.78
C GLY A 63 2.96 -6.82 13.80
N PRO A 64 3.38 -8.10 13.70
CA PRO A 64 4.45 -8.46 12.75
C PRO A 64 4.09 -8.16 11.29
N ILE A 65 2.82 -8.30 10.92
CA ILE A 65 2.35 -7.99 9.56
C ILE A 65 2.49 -6.50 9.28
N VAL A 66 1.99 -5.66 10.19
CA VAL A 66 2.03 -4.21 10.03
C VAL A 66 3.48 -3.72 9.98
N ALA A 67 4.32 -4.24 10.87
CA ALA A 67 5.74 -3.90 10.87
C ALA A 67 6.39 -4.24 9.54
N ARG A 68 6.07 -5.40 8.97
CA ARG A 68 6.63 -5.83 7.69
C ARG A 68 6.17 -4.94 6.54
N VAL A 69 4.90 -4.54 6.55
CA VAL A 69 4.38 -3.64 5.52
C VAL A 69 5.15 -2.30 5.56
N LEU A 70 5.39 -1.76 6.74
CA LEU A 70 6.14 -0.50 6.87
C LEU A 70 7.60 -0.66 6.45
N VAL A 71 8.25 -1.77 6.81
CA VAL A 71 9.62 -2.05 6.38
C VAL A 71 9.69 -2.17 4.86
N ALA A 72 8.72 -2.84 4.26
CA ALA A 72 8.67 -2.99 2.81
C ALA A 72 8.55 -1.63 2.12
N ILE A 73 7.71 -0.74 2.65
CA ILE A 73 7.58 0.63 2.12
C ILE A 73 8.93 1.35 2.20
N ALA A 74 9.61 1.27 3.33
CA ALA A 74 10.90 1.96 3.50
C ALA A 74 11.93 1.46 2.49
N LYS A 75 11.97 0.17 2.23
CA LYS A 75 12.89 -0.42 1.25
C LYS A 75 12.58 0.07 -0.16
N VAL A 76 11.30 0.06 -0.54
CA VAL A 76 10.89 0.50 -1.88
C VAL A 76 11.08 2.01 -2.05
N ALA A 77 10.79 2.80 -1.00
CA ALA A 77 11.04 4.24 -1.05
C ALA A 77 12.50 4.55 -1.35
N GLU A 78 13.42 3.78 -0.77
CA GLU A 78 14.84 3.93 -1.05
C GLU A 78 15.14 3.57 -2.50
N GLN A 79 14.60 2.47 -3.01
CA GLN A 79 14.77 2.06 -4.40
C GLN A 79 14.21 3.10 -5.38
N MET A 80 13.11 3.74 -5.03
CA MET A 80 12.44 4.72 -5.89
C MET A 80 13.03 6.13 -5.75
N GLY A 81 14.02 6.31 -4.88
CA GLY A 81 14.74 7.57 -4.76
C GLY A 81 14.05 8.64 -3.95
N VAL A 82 13.03 8.30 -3.17
CA VAL A 82 12.29 9.31 -2.37
C VAL A 82 12.66 9.29 -0.89
N ALA A 83 13.54 8.37 -0.46
CA ALA A 83 13.89 8.29 0.96
C ALA A 83 14.56 9.56 1.48
N LYS A 84 15.40 10.22 0.67
CA LYS A 84 16.11 11.41 1.08
C LYS A 84 15.22 12.65 1.16
N THR A 85 14.36 12.83 0.17
CA THR A 85 13.50 14.01 0.08
C THR A 85 12.24 13.87 0.91
N GLY A 86 11.83 12.64 1.18
CA GLY A 86 10.66 12.36 1.98
C GLY A 86 9.48 11.89 1.17
N TYR A 87 8.56 11.24 1.87
CA TYR A 87 7.36 10.66 1.25
C TYR A 87 6.26 10.60 2.31
N ARG A 88 5.05 10.45 1.85
CA ARG A 88 3.87 10.32 2.72
C ARG A 88 3.35 8.91 2.67
N ILE A 89 3.03 8.37 3.84
CA ILE A 89 2.32 7.09 3.96
C ILE A 89 0.89 7.42 4.40
N ALA A 90 -0.09 6.88 3.69
CA ALA A 90 -1.49 7.14 4.00
C ALA A 90 -2.31 5.87 3.83
N THR A 91 -3.24 5.65 4.75
CA THR A 91 -4.22 4.58 4.61
C THR A 91 -5.58 5.12 5.02
N ASN A 92 -6.63 4.62 4.41
CA ASN A 92 -7.99 5.09 4.65
C ASN A 92 -8.78 4.01 5.37
N VAL A 93 -9.58 4.42 6.34
CA VAL A 93 -10.44 3.52 7.10
C VAL A 93 -11.88 4.01 6.98
N GLY A 94 -12.72 3.21 6.32
CA GLY A 94 -14.15 3.46 6.25
C GLY A 94 -14.56 4.50 5.21
N ASP A 95 -15.86 4.72 5.14
CA ASP A 95 -16.48 5.52 4.07
C ASP A 95 -16.08 7.00 4.14
N ASP A 96 -16.01 7.57 5.33
CA ASP A 96 -15.68 9.00 5.48
C ASP A 96 -14.26 9.31 5.01
N ALA A 97 -13.37 8.32 5.05
CA ALA A 97 -12.02 8.48 4.54
C ALA A 97 -11.88 8.10 3.07
N GLY A 98 -12.96 7.61 2.46
CA GLY A 98 -12.96 7.24 1.04
C GLY A 98 -12.38 5.87 0.75
N GLN A 99 -12.39 4.96 1.72
CA GLN A 99 -11.90 3.61 1.48
C GLN A 99 -12.80 2.89 0.48
N THR A 100 -12.22 2.37 -0.60
CA THR A 100 -12.96 1.64 -1.63
C THR A 100 -12.56 0.16 -1.69
N GLU A 101 -11.33 -0.17 -1.34
CA GLU A 101 -10.84 -1.55 -1.29
C GLU A 101 -10.69 -1.97 0.16
N TYR A 102 -11.49 -2.93 0.61
CA TYR A 102 -11.51 -3.36 2.01
C TYR A 102 -10.49 -4.49 2.25
N HIS A 103 -9.24 -4.12 2.07
CA HIS A 103 -8.07 -4.92 2.34
C HIS A 103 -6.97 -3.93 2.70
N LEU A 104 -6.28 -4.16 3.80
CA LEU A 104 -5.26 -3.22 4.31
C LEU A 104 -4.25 -2.88 3.22
N HIS A 105 -4.19 -1.60 2.89
CA HIS A 105 -3.21 -1.10 1.94
C HIS A 105 -2.79 0.30 2.35
N LEU A 106 -1.51 0.56 2.21
CA LEU A 106 -0.90 1.84 2.52
C LEU A 106 -0.39 2.45 1.23
N HIS A 107 -0.80 3.69 0.97
CA HIS A 107 -0.27 4.47 -0.16
C HIS A 107 1.06 5.07 0.25
N CYS A 108 2.01 5.10 -0.68
CA CYS A 108 3.23 5.84 -0.51
C CYS A 108 3.33 6.84 -1.66
N LEU A 109 3.44 8.13 -1.33
CA LEU A 109 3.46 9.21 -2.30
C LEU A 109 4.70 10.06 -2.10
N GLY A 110 5.39 10.38 -3.18
CA GLY A 110 6.60 11.18 -3.12
C GLY A 110 7.02 11.69 -4.49
N GLY A 111 8.23 12.21 -4.55
CA GLY A 111 8.80 12.70 -5.80
C GLY A 111 8.50 14.16 -6.10
N ARG A 112 7.73 14.83 -5.25
CA ARG A 112 7.48 16.26 -5.29
C ARG A 112 6.99 16.73 -3.94
N LYS A 113 6.96 18.03 -3.74
CA LYS A 113 6.36 18.61 -2.52
C LYS A 113 4.86 18.30 -2.54
N LEU A 114 4.40 17.62 -1.51
CA LEU A 114 2.98 17.24 -1.39
C LEU A 114 2.20 18.32 -0.68
N GLY A 115 0.92 18.44 -1.01
CA GLY A 115 0.02 19.38 -0.39
C GLY A 115 -0.47 18.95 0.97
N ALA A 116 -1.50 19.64 1.46
CA ALA A 116 -2.10 19.33 2.75
C ALA A 116 -2.77 17.98 2.75
N LYS A 117 -2.86 17.39 3.93
CA LYS A 117 -3.58 16.15 4.16
C LYS A 117 -5.04 16.44 4.44
N GLY A 118 -5.91 15.58 3.97
CA GLY A 118 -7.33 15.68 4.28
C GLY A 118 -8.15 16.48 3.24
#